data_b6da15e2aed1f4537a8a5c64208e1153
#
_entry.id   b6da15e2aed1f4537a8a5c64208e1153
#
_cell.length_a   1.000
_cell.length_b   1.000
_cell.length_c   1.000
_cell.angle_alpha   90.00
_cell.angle_beta   90.00
_cell.angle_gamma   90.00
#
_symmetry.space_group_name_H-M   'P 1'
#
loop_
_entity.id
_entity.type
_entity.pdbx_description
1 polymer ?
#
loop_
_entity_poly.entity_id
_entity_poly.type
_entity_poly.pdbx_seq_one_letter_code
_entity_poly.pdbx_strand_id
1 'polypeptide(L)'
;LTDTDTLDKIIADDACLIFAEYITNPQLEIVDIKKLSEVAHKHGLPLIVDTTAVPFTDIDARELGIDVEVLSSTKYISGGATSLGGLILDFGTFKEVNQRIRFEFLFNLGTYMTPQVAYMQTLGLETLNVRYQKQAQNALDLAKALQQLPQVKRVNYPGLSLDKPFGAMLTIDLESEQKCFDFLNSLRLIRRATNLFDNKSLAIHPYSTIFVGFTPE
;
A
#
# COMPACT_ATOMS: atom_id res chain seq x y z
N LEU A 1 -6.71 12.75 -5.19
CA LEU A 1 -5.25 12.82 -5.44
C LEU A 1 -4.83 12.34 -6.83
N THR A 2 -5.70 11.64 -7.56
CA THR A 2 -5.44 11.24 -8.96
C THR A 2 -5.59 12.42 -9.94
N ASP A 3 -6.30 13.48 -9.56
CA ASP A 3 -6.41 14.74 -10.31
C ASP A 3 -5.48 15.81 -9.70
N THR A 4 -4.25 15.80 -10.16
CA THR A 4 -3.20 16.74 -9.68
C THR A 4 -3.44 18.19 -10.11
N ASP A 5 -4.16 18.42 -11.22
CA ASP A 5 -4.48 19.76 -11.69
C ASP A 5 -5.53 20.44 -10.81
N THR A 6 -6.46 19.66 -10.28
CA THR A 6 -7.41 20.14 -9.28
C THR A 6 -6.72 20.34 -7.93
N LEU A 7 -5.83 19.43 -7.52
CA LEU A 7 -5.09 19.54 -6.27
C LEU A 7 -4.28 20.85 -6.20
N ASP A 8 -3.57 21.21 -7.27
CA ASP A 8 -2.79 22.46 -7.34
C ASP A 8 -3.61 23.72 -7.03
N LYS A 9 -4.94 23.66 -7.25
CA LYS A 9 -5.85 24.81 -7.03
C LYS A 9 -6.51 24.81 -5.64
N ILE A 10 -6.53 23.67 -4.96
CA ILE A 10 -7.26 23.51 -3.69
C ILE A 10 -6.36 23.34 -2.47
N ILE A 11 -5.02 23.34 -2.64
CA ILE A 11 -4.09 23.32 -1.52
C ILE A 11 -4.36 24.55 -0.66
N ALA A 12 -4.65 24.31 0.61
CA ALA A 12 -4.92 25.38 1.58
C ALA A 12 -3.63 26.12 1.95
N ASP A 13 -3.74 27.41 2.27
CA ASP A 13 -2.59 28.27 2.63
C ASP A 13 -1.87 27.78 3.91
N ASP A 14 -2.55 27.03 4.77
CA ASP A 14 -2.01 26.43 5.99
C ASP A 14 -1.59 24.96 5.83
N ALA A 15 -1.60 24.43 4.61
CA ALA A 15 -1.11 23.09 4.35
C ALA A 15 0.37 22.97 4.76
N CYS A 16 0.71 21.89 5.46
CA CYS A 16 2.08 21.67 5.94
C CYS A 16 2.79 20.47 5.28
N LEU A 17 2.04 19.62 4.59
CA LEU A 17 2.55 18.49 3.82
C LEU A 17 1.47 17.94 2.86
N ILE A 18 1.90 17.12 1.91
CA ILE A 18 1.02 16.25 1.14
C ILE A 18 1.31 14.81 1.55
N PHE A 19 0.27 14.05 1.89
CA PHE A 19 0.35 12.62 2.17
C PHE A 19 -0.48 11.83 1.16
N ALA A 20 0.10 10.76 0.59
CA ALA A 20 -0.58 9.89 -0.37
C ALA A 20 -0.17 8.43 -0.19
N GLU A 21 -1.04 7.51 -0.60
CA GLU A 21 -0.65 6.13 -0.87
C GLU A 21 -0.17 6.01 -2.32
N TYR A 22 0.90 5.24 -2.57
CA TYR A 22 1.37 4.95 -3.93
C TYR A 22 0.36 4.12 -4.73
N ILE A 23 -0.22 3.11 -4.09
CA ILE A 23 -1.37 2.35 -4.59
C ILE A 23 -2.49 2.46 -3.56
N THR A 24 -3.64 2.98 -3.98
CA THR A 24 -4.79 3.17 -3.10
C THR A 24 -5.37 1.83 -2.64
N ASN A 25 -5.90 1.79 -1.42
CA ASN A 25 -6.57 0.61 -0.87
C ASN A 25 -8.01 0.99 -0.45
N PRO A 26 -9.07 0.34 -0.98
CA PRO A 26 -9.08 -0.91 -1.76
C PRO A 26 -9.18 -0.76 -3.28
N GLN A 27 -9.23 0.46 -3.84
CA GLN A 27 -9.45 0.67 -5.27
C GLN A 27 -8.29 0.21 -6.15
N LEU A 28 -7.07 0.15 -5.59
CA LEU A 28 -5.83 -0.28 -6.25
C LEU A 28 -5.44 0.59 -7.46
N GLU A 29 -5.75 1.88 -7.38
CA GLU A 29 -5.30 2.87 -8.35
C GLU A 29 -3.85 3.27 -8.06
N ILE A 30 -3.03 3.35 -9.10
CA ILE A 30 -1.67 3.87 -8.98
C ILE A 30 -1.74 5.39 -9.06
N VAL A 31 -1.21 6.08 -8.05
CA VAL A 31 -1.12 7.53 -8.02
C VAL A 31 0.11 7.98 -8.82
N ASP A 32 -0.03 9.01 -9.65
CA ASP A 32 1.11 9.63 -10.34
C ASP A 32 1.93 10.47 -9.35
N ILE A 33 2.80 9.78 -8.62
CA ILE A 33 3.61 10.37 -7.56
C ILE A 33 4.55 11.45 -8.09
N LYS A 34 5.07 11.27 -9.31
CA LYS A 34 5.98 12.27 -9.90
C LYS A 34 5.27 13.60 -10.11
N LYS A 35 4.07 13.56 -10.67
CA LYS A 35 3.23 14.74 -10.85
C LYS A 35 2.80 15.35 -9.52
N LEU A 36 2.49 14.49 -8.55
CA LEU A 36 2.13 14.92 -7.19
C LEU A 36 3.32 15.60 -6.49
N SER A 37 4.54 15.09 -6.67
CA SER A 37 5.78 15.70 -6.18
C SER A 37 6.01 17.09 -6.78
N GLU A 38 5.80 17.24 -8.09
CA GLU A 38 5.94 18.56 -8.76
C GLU A 38 4.97 19.58 -8.15
N VAL A 39 3.73 19.18 -7.87
CA VAL A 39 2.74 20.04 -7.19
C VAL A 39 3.16 20.36 -5.76
N ALA A 40 3.56 19.36 -4.98
CA ALA A 40 3.99 19.55 -3.59
C ALA A 40 5.16 20.55 -3.51
N HIS A 41 6.20 20.32 -4.30
CA HIS A 41 7.41 21.16 -4.29
C HIS A 41 7.16 22.58 -4.82
N LYS A 42 6.24 22.75 -5.78
CA LYS A 42 5.79 24.08 -6.23
C LYS A 42 5.24 24.93 -5.08
N HIS A 43 4.56 24.28 -4.13
CA HIS A 43 4.00 24.91 -2.91
C HIS A 43 4.97 24.88 -1.72
N GLY A 44 6.20 24.39 -1.89
CA GLY A 44 7.19 24.26 -0.81
C GLY A 44 6.82 23.23 0.26
N LEU A 45 5.94 22.29 -0.08
CA LEU A 45 5.43 21.24 0.83
C LEU A 45 6.21 19.94 0.69
N PRO A 46 6.53 19.24 1.80
CA PRO A 46 7.05 17.88 1.73
C PRO A 46 5.99 16.90 1.22
N LEU A 47 6.41 15.98 0.36
CA LEU A 47 5.62 14.85 -0.08
C LEU A 47 5.97 13.60 0.73
N ILE A 48 5.01 13.10 1.49
CA ILE A 48 5.11 11.84 2.24
C ILE A 48 4.26 10.79 1.53
N VAL A 49 4.86 9.65 1.19
CA VAL A 49 4.14 8.59 0.46
C VAL A 49 4.19 7.27 1.23
N ASP A 50 3.02 6.67 1.44
CA ASP A 50 2.90 5.30 1.91
C ASP A 50 3.08 4.33 0.73
N THR A 51 4.15 3.56 0.76
CA THR A 51 4.51 2.58 -0.26
C THR A 51 4.27 1.13 0.18
N THR A 52 3.49 0.93 1.24
CA THR A 52 3.23 -0.41 1.81
C THR A 52 2.76 -1.42 0.76
N ALA A 53 2.01 -0.99 -0.25
CA ALA A 53 1.45 -1.86 -1.28
C ALA A 53 2.45 -2.32 -2.36
N VAL A 54 3.63 -1.71 -2.42
CA VAL A 54 4.73 -2.07 -3.34
C VAL A 54 6.03 -2.09 -2.56
N PRO A 55 6.86 -3.15 -2.69
CA PRO A 55 8.17 -3.15 -2.04
C PRO A 55 9.06 -2.04 -2.59
N PHE A 56 9.86 -1.45 -1.74
CA PHE A 56 10.86 -0.43 -2.09
C PHE A 56 11.91 -0.93 -3.11
N THR A 57 11.94 -2.22 -3.42
CA THR A 57 12.78 -2.81 -4.47
C THR A 57 12.24 -2.60 -5.89
N ASP A 58 10.95 -2.25 -6.02
CA ASP A 58 10.27 -2.09 -7.31
C ASP A 58 10.05 -0.63 -7.70
N ILE A 59 10.33 0.29 -6.80
CA ILE A 59 10.21 1.74 -7.02
C ILE A 59 11.47 2.44 -6.57
N ASP A 60 11.84 3.50 -7.26
CA ASP A 60 12.86 4.46 -6.79
C ASP A 60 12.16 5.71 -6.26
N ALA A 61 12.03 5.78 -4.93
CA ALA A 61 11.35 6.86 -4.26
C ALA A 61 12.01 8.23 -4.53
N ARG A 62 13.33 8.28 -4.72
CA ARG A 62 14.05 9.53 -5.01
C ARG A 62 13.79 10.00 -6.43
N GLU A 63 13.77 9.09 -7.40
CA GLU A 63 13.42 9.43 -8.79
C GLU A 63 11.99 9.89 -8.95
N LEU A 64 11.09 9.41 -8.06
CA LEU A 64 9.70 9.85 -7.98
C LEU A 64 9.52 11.20 -7.27
N GLY A 65 10.58 11.74 -6.63
CA GLY A 65 10.52 12.98 -5.89
C GLY A 65 9.83 12.86 -4.52
N ILE A 66 9.82 11.69 -3.94
CA ILE A 66 9.31 11.46 -2.58
C ILE A 66 10.32 12.01 -1.57
N ASP A 67 9.87 12.82 -0.62
CA ASP A 67 10.74 13.38 0.42
C ASP A 67 10.85 12.45 1.63
N VAL A 68 9.73 11.82 1.99
CA VAL A 68 9.67 10.82 3.06
C VAL A 68 8.82 9.65 2.59
N GLU A 69 9.40 8.47 2.60
CA GLU A 69 8.70 7.22 2.35
C GLU A 69 8.32 6.58 3.69
N VAL A 70 7.06 6.19 3.84
CA VAL A 70 6.57 5.42 4.98
C VAL A 70 6.02 4.10 4.50
N LEU A 71 6.25 3.05 5.27
CA LEU A 71 5.71 1.75 4.93
C LEU A 71 5.51 0.85 6.16
N SER A 72 4.48 0.03 6.10
CA SER A 72 4.26 -1.01 7.09
C SER A 72 5.19 -2.19 6.85
N SER A 73 6.23 -2.32 7.65
CA SER A 73 7.13 -3.46 7.58
C SER A 73 6.49 -4.77 8.10
N THR A 74 5.31 -4.67 8.73
CA THR A 74 4.42 -5.80 9.04
C THR A 74 4.03 -6.60 7.79
N LYS A 75 4.01 -5.97 6.62
CA LYS A 75 3.48 -6.53 5.37
C LYS A 75 4.53 -7.35 4.63
N TYR A 76 4.99 -6.90 3.48
CA TYR A 76 5.98 -7.64 2.67
C TYR A 76 7.27 -7.97 3.44
N ILE A 77 7.77 -7.03 4.24
CA ILE A 77 9.08 -7.17 4.89
C ILE A 77 9.05 -8.28 5.93
N SER A 78 8.01 -8.37 6.76
CA SER A 78 7.96 -9.36 7.85
C SER A 78 7.96 -10.83 7.39
N GLY A 79 7.73 -11.08 6.10
CA GLY A 79 7.79 -12.43 5.56
C GLY A 79 6.65 -13.35 6.00
N GLY A 80 5.44 -12.82 6.20
CA GLY A 80 4.25 -13.61 6.54
C GLY A 80 3.62 -13.21 7.86
N ALA A 81 3.60 -11.91 8.14
CA ALA A 81 3.02 -11.33 9.36
C ALA A 81 3.64 -11.90 10.66
N THR A 82 4.96 -12.10 10.64
CA THR A 82 5.69 -12.65 11.79
C THR A 82 5.89 -11.63 12.90
N SER A 83 5.87 -10.34 12.56
CA SER A 83 6.09 -9.23 13.50
C SER A 83 5.41 -7.96 13.00
N LEU A 84 5.10 -7.06 13.93
CA LEU A 84 4.57 -5.73 13.64
C LEU A 84 5.73 -4.73 13.54
N GLY A 85 5.61 -3.77 12.62
CA GLY A 85 6.58 -2.70 12.50
C GLY A 85 6.28 -1.75 11.35
N GLY A 86 7.01 -0.66 11.32
CA GLY A 86 6.99 0.34 10.24
C GLY A 86 8.40 0.87 9.99
N LEU A 87 8.60 1.40 8.80
CA LEU A 87 9.82 2.10 8.43
C LEU A 87 9.47 3.49 7.94
N ILE A 88 10.33 4.43 8.26
CA ILE A 88 10.31 5.81 7.75
C ILE A 88 11.67 6.04 7.11
N LEU A 89 11.67 6.27 5.80
CA LEU A 89 12.86 6.58 5.02
C LEU A 89 12.81 8.06 4.64
N ASP A 90 13.69 8.84 5.25
CA ASP A 90 13.81 10.26 4.96
C ASP A 90 14.96 10.49 3.97
N PHE A 91 14.66 11.15 2.86
CA PHE A 91 15.64 11.42 1.81
C PHE A 91 16.38 12.75 1.99
N GLY A 92 16.10 13.47 3.07
CA GLY A 92 16.88 14.60 3.52
C GLY A 92 16.54 15.96 2.87
N THR A 93 15.47 16.04 2.10
CA THR A 93 15.00 17.26 1.45
C THR A 93 14.53 18.28 2.49
N PHE A 94 13.75 17.83 3.48
CA PHE A 94 13.16 18.66 4.55
C PHE A 94 13.76 18.31 5.91
N LYS A 95 14.88 18.93 6.28
CA LYS A 95 15.63 18.60 7.52
C LYS A 95 14.80 18.74 8.80
N GLU A 96 13.87 19.67 8.84
CA GLU A 96 13.01 19.89 10.02
C GLU A 96 12.07 18.71 10.27
N VAL A 97 11.54 18.10 9.22
CA VAL A 97 10.68 16.91 9.31
C VAL A 97 11.44 15.76 9.99
N ASN A 98 12.68 15.50 9.55
CA ASN A 98 13.53 14.46 10.14
C ASN A 98 13.83 14.74 11.62
N GLN A 99 14.21 15.96 11.96
CA GLN A 99 14.51 16.33 13.34
C GLN A 99 13.30 16.11 14.25
N ARG A 100 12.10 16.51 13.82
CA ARG A 100 10.88 16.29 14.59
C ARG A 100 10.56 14.82 14.75
N ILE A 101 10.65 14.02 13.67
CA ILE A 101 10.42 12.56 13.76
C ILE A 101 11.37 11.93 14.78
N ARG A 102 12.68 12.25 14.74
CA ARG A 102 13.68 11.64 15.61
C ARG A 102 13.57 12.11 17.06
N PHE A 103 13.49 13.41 17.29
CA PHE A 103 13.61 13.97 18.63
C PHE A 103 12.28 14.17 19.34
N GLU A 104 11.20 14.45 18.60
CA GLU A 104 9.88 14.63 19.24
C GLU A 104 9.13 13.30 19.37
N PHE A 105 9.19 12.43 18.36
CA PHE A 105 8.41 11.19 18.35
C PHE A 105 9.21 9.97 18.76
N LEU A 106 10.26 9.61 18.03
CA LEU A 106 11.01 8.39 18.34
C LEU A 106 11.64 8.44 19.72
N PHE A 107 12.31 9.54 20.06
CA PHE A 107 13.00 9.68 21.35
C PHE A 107 12.02 9.80 22.52
N ASN A 108 11.02 10.68 22.43
CA ASN A 108 10.12 10.95 23.56
C ASN A 108 9.04 9.89 23.74
N LEU A 109 8.53 9.28 22.67
CA LEU A 109 7.45 8.29 22.72
C LEU A 109 7.95 6.85 22.72
N GLY A 110 9.25 6.63 22.46
CA GLY A 110 9.81 5.28 22.41
C GLY A 110 9.22 4.41 21.31
N THR A 111 8.81 5.00 20.17
CA THR A 111 8.12 4.32 19.06
C THR A 111 9.11 3.60 18.13
N TYR A 112 10.17 3.04 18.67
CA TYR A 112 11.17 2.29 17.91
C TYR A 112 10.98 0.78 18.01
N MET A 113 11.46 0.10 17.01
CA MET A 113 11.39 -1.35 16.88
C MET A 113 12.28 -2.03 17.92
N THR A 114 11.77 -3.08 18.59
CA THR A 114 12.61 -3.88 19.49
C THR A 114 13.64 -4.70 18.71
N PRO A 115 14.78 -5.07 19.32
CA PRO A 115 15.80 -5.89 18.65
C PRO A 115 15.25 -7.23 18.11
N GLN A 116 14.32 -7.87 18.85
CA GLN A 116 13.67 -9.12 18.40
C GLN A 116 12.86 -8.92 17.14
N VAL A 117 12.05 -7.85 17.08
CA VAL A 117 11.26 -7.52 15.90
C VAL A 117 12.17 -7.17 14.73
N ALA A 118 13.22 -6.37 14.95
CA ALA A 118 14.19 -6.01 13.93
C ALA A 118 14.87 -7.26 13.34
N TYR A 119 15.27 -8.20 14.19
CA TYR A 119 15.86 -9.47 13.75
C TYR A 119 14.89 -10.28 12.87
N MET A 120 13.63 -10.45 13.31
CA MET A 120 12.63 -11.18 12.54
C MET A 120 12.37 -10.51 11.18
N GLN A 121 12.35 -9.19 11.13
CA GLN A 121 12.14 -8.45 9.88
C GLN A 121 13.35 -8.52 8.96
N THR A 122 14.56 -8.54 9.51
CA THR A 122 15.80 -8.76 8.74
C THR A 122 15.75 -10.12 8.03
N LEU A 123 15.34 -11.18 8.73
CA LEU A 123 15.14 -12.49 8.10
C LEU A 123 14.09 -12.45 6.98
N GLY A 124 13.03 -11.67 7.18
CA GLY A 124 12.00 -11.48 6.15
C GLY A 124 12.55 -10.77 4.90
N LEU A 125 13.46 -9.80 5.08
CA LEU A 125 14.11 -9.09 3.97
C LEU A 125 14.94 -10.02 3.07
N GLU A 126 15.60 -11.03 3.62
CA GLU A 126 16.44 -11.97 2.86
C GLU A 126 15.65 -12.68 1.73
N THR A 127 14.36 -12.87 1.92
CA THR A 127 13.49 -13.54 0.95
C THR A 127 12.49 -12.63 0.26
N LEU A 128 12.54 -11.32 0.52
CA LEU A 128 11.53 -10.36 0.05
C LEU A 128 11.34 -10.43 -1.47
N ASN A 129 12.40 -10.31 -2.24
CA ASN A 129 12.31 -10.28 -3.70
C ASN A 129 11.72 -11.55 -4.28
N VAL A 130 12.16 -12.72 -3.82
CA VAL A 130 11.64 -14.01 -4.30
C VAL A 130 10.16 -14.17 -3.97
N ARG A 131 9.76 -13.81 -2.75
CA ARG A 131 8.36 -13.88 -2.33
C ARG A 131 7.50 -12.92 -3.13
N TYR A 132 7.93 -11.66 -3.23
CA TYR A 132 7.18 -10.64 -3.94
C TYR A 132 6.99 -10.98 -5.41
N GLN A 133 8.05 -11.36 -6.11
CA GLN A 133 7.95 -11.74 -7.53
C GLN A 133 6.95 -12.88 -7.74
N LYS A 134 6.97 -13.88 -6.85
CA LYS A 134 6.01 -14.99 -6.93
C LYS A 134 4.59 -14.56 -6.60
N GLN A 135 4.40 -13.72 -5.59
CA GLN A 135 3.10 -13.19 -5.20
C GLN A 135 2.50 -12.31 -6.32
N ALA A 136 3.30 -11.41 -6.90
CA ALA A 136 2.86 -10.53 -7.96
C ALA A 136 2.50 -11.31 -9.25
N GLN A 137 3.30 -12.33 -9.60
CA GLN A 137 2.99 -13.21 -10.73
C GLN A 137 1.69 -13.98 -10.49
N ASN A 138 1.52 -14.55 -9.30
CA ASN A 138 0.28 -15.27 -8.94
C ASN A 138 -0.95 -14.33 -9.00
N ALA A 139 -0.79 -13.08 -8.57
CA ALA A 139 -1.87 -12.09 -8.62
C ALA A 139 -2.24 -11.74 -10.06
N LEU A 140 -1.25 -11.56 -10.95
CA LEU A 140 -1.49 -11.30 -12.37
C LEU A 140 -2.21 -12.48 -13.05
N ASP A 141 -1.75 -13.70 -12.81
CA ASP A 141 -2.34 -14.90 -13.39
C ASP A 141 -3.79 -15.08 -12.90
N LEU A 142 -4.01 -14.88 -11.59
CA LEU A 142 -5.35 -14.93 -11.00
C LEU A 142 -6.26 -13.82 -11.55
N ALA A 143 -5.77 -12.58 -11.65
CA ALA A 143 -6.54 -11.47 -12.20
C ALA A 143 -6.99 -11.74 -13.65
N LYS A 144 -6.08 -12.23 -14.50
CA LYS A 144 -6.40 -12.63 -15.88
C LYS A 144 -7.43 -13.75 -15.93
N ALA A 145 -7.33 -14.74 -15.05
CA ALA A 145 -8.30 -15.85 -14.98
C ALA A 145 -9.70 -15.36 -14.50
N LEU A 146 -9.73 -14.50 -13.49
CA LEU A 146 -10.99 -13.96 -12.95
C LEU A 146 -11.74 -13.07 -13.96
N GLN A 147 -11.04 -12.34 -14.84
CA GLN A 147 -11.66 -11.56 -15.91
C GLN A 147 -12.45 -12.41 -16.91
N GLN A 148 -12.16 -13.70 -17.01
CA GLN A 148 -12.86 -14.62 -17.92
C GLN A 148 -14.15 -15.21 -17.31
N LEU A 149 -14.39 -14.97 -16.03
CA LEU A 149 -15.55 -15.52 -15.33
C LEU A 149 -16.76 -14.61 -15.48
N PRO A 150 -17.90 -15.09 -16.00
CA PRO A 150 -19.10 -14.27 -16.23
C PRO A 150 -19.72 -13.71 -14.94
N GLN A 151 -19.38 -14.30 -13.77
CA GLN A 151 -19.84 -13.84 -12.46
C GLN A 151 -19.05 -12.65 -11.91
N VAL A 152 -17.89 -12.35 -12.48
CA VAL A 152 -17.00 -11.24 -12.07
C VAL A 152 -17.27 -10.06 -12.98
N LYS A 153 -17.80 -8.98 -12.42
CA LYS A 153 -18.10 -7.75 -13.16
C LYS A 153 -16.87 -6.95 -13.48
N ARG A 154 -15.94 -6.92 -12.54
CA ARG A 154 -14.71 -6.13 -12.65
C ARG A 154 -13.60 -6.77 -11.83
N VAL A 155 -12.39 -6.69 -12.33
CA VAL A 155 -11.16 -7.02 -11.61
C VAL A 155 -10.28 -5.77 -11.59
N ASN A 156 -9.94 -5.29 -10.40
CA ASN A 156 -8.97 -4.21 -10.23
C ASN A 156 -7.65 -4.85 -9.77
N TYR A 157 -6.63 -4.65 -10.56
CA TYR A 157 -5.26 -5.08 -10.27
C TYR A 157 -4.29 -4.21 -11.07
N PRO A 158 -3.32 -3.54 -10.43
CA PRO A 158 -2.40 -2.64 -11.12
C PRO A 158 -1.64 -3.28 -12.27
N GLY A 159 -1.26 -4.55 -12.11
CA GLY A 159 -0.53 -5.30 -13.13
C GLY A 159 -1.31 -5.54 -14.43
N LEU A 160 -2.63 -5.43 -14.45
CA LEU A 160 -3.41 -5.52 -15.69
C LEU A 160 -3.21 -4.29 -16.58
N SER A 161 -3.15 -3.10 -15.99
CA SER A 161 -2.91 -1.85 -16.74
C SER A 161 -1.45 -1.70 -17.16
N LEU A 162 -0.52 -2.24 -16.37
CA LEU A 162 0.91 -2.18 -16.65
C LEU A 162 1.41 -3.34 -17.55
N ASP A 163 0.56 -4.33 -17.81
CA ASP A 163 0.90 -5.61 -18.47
C ASP A 163 2.15 -6.29 -17.90
N LYS A 164 2.31 -6.21 -16.58
CA LYS A 164 3.39 -6.86 -15.83
C LYS A 164 2.95 -7.17 -14.41
N PRO A 165 3.60 -8.15 -13.72
CA PRO A 165 3.36 -8.34 -12.28
C PRO A 165 3.68 -7.07 -11.51
N PHE A 166 2.71 -6.56 -10.70
CA PHE A 166 2.91 -5.36 -9.90
C PHE A 166 1.98 -5.33 -8.68
N GLY A 167 2.55 -5.49 -7.49
CA GLY A 167 1.77 -5.70 -6.28
C GLY A 167 1.16 -7.11 -6.19
N ALA A 168 0.63 -7.46 -5.04
CA ALA A 168 0.07 -8.80 -4.79
C ALA A 168 -1.37 -8.75 -4.23
N MET A 169 -2.06 -7.65 -4.46
CA MET A 169 -3.45 -7.46 -4.06
C MET A 169 -4.29 -7.18 -5.30
N LEU A 170 -5.46 -7.80 -5.36
CA LEU A 170 -6.48 -7.52 -6.36
C LEU A 170 -7.85 -7.42 -5.69
N THR A 171 -8.77 -6.69 -6.31
CA THR A 171 -10.18 -6.66 -5.90
C THR A 171 -11.08 -7.11 -7.05
N ILE A 172 -12.23 -7.69 -6.70
CA ILE A 172 -13.24 -8.10 -7.65
C ILE A 172 -14.59 -7.54 -7.27
N ASP A 173 -15.36 -7.11 -8.26
CA ASP A 173 -16.74 -6.70 -8.08
C ASP A 173 -17.66 -7.84 -8.55
N LEU A 174 -18.55 -8.26 -7.68
CA LEU A 174 -19.59 -9.24 -7.96
C LEU A 174 -20.97 -8.55 -8.10
N GLU A 175 -21.99 -9.35 -8.43
CA GLU A 175 -23.32 -8.82 -8.72
C GLU A 175 -23.98 -8.14 -7.51
N SER A 176 -23.76 -8.67 -6.31
CA SER A 176 -24.36 -8.17 -5.07
C SER A 176 -23.52 -8.53 -3.85
N GLU A 177 -23.78 -7.86 -2.73
CA GLU A 177 -23.17 -8.16 -1.44
C GLU A 177 -23.37 -9.62 -1.03
N GLN A 178 -24.58 -10.19 -1.23
CA GLN A 178 -24.83 -11.59 -0.94
C GLN A 178 -23.92 -12.51 -1.76
N LYS A 179 -23.67 -12.19 -3.03
CA LYS A 179 -22.74 -12.95 -3.87
C LYS A 179 -21.29 -12.85 -3.38
N CYS A 180 -20.90 -11.72 -2.81
CA CYS A 180 -19.59 -11.59 -2.16
C CYS A 180 -19.50 -12.53 -0.94
N PHE A 181 -20.52 -12.59 -0.10
CA PHE A 181 -20.53 -13.51 1.04
C PHE A 181 -20.58 -14.98 0.62
N ASP A 182 -21.38 -15.33 -0.39
CA ASP A 182 -21.43 -16.70 -0.93
C ASP A 182 -20.07 -17.12 -1.48
N PHE A 183 -19.40 -16.21 -2.21
CA PHE A 183 -18.04 -16.43 -2.71
C PHE A 183 -17.06 -16.68 -1.55
N LEU A 184 -17.01 -15.78 -0.57
CA LEU A 184 -16.10 -15.88 0.57
C LEU A 184 -16.33 -17.16 1.39
N ASN A 185 -17.59 -17.57 1.55
CA ASN A 185 -17.96 -18.79 2.29
C ASN A 185 -17.64 -20.07 1.52
N SER A 186 -17.53 -20.02 0.19
CA SER A 186 -17.17 -21.16 -0.65
C SER A 186 -15.66 -21.43 -0.71
N LEU A 187 -14.82 -20.48 -0.30
CA LEU A 187 -13.38 -20.60 -0.35
C LEU A 187 -12.85 -21.70 0.58
N ARG A 188 -11.99 -22.56 0.05
CA ARG A 188 -11.38 -23.68 0.79
C ARG A 188 -9.89 -23.48 1.07
N LEU A 189 -9.16 -22.90 0.10
CA LEU A 189 -7.71 -22.66 0.20
C LEU A 189 -7.40 -21.27 0.68
N ILE A 190 -8.14 -20.27 0.18
CA ILE A 190 -7.98 -18.88 0.55
C ILE A 190 -8.67 -18.64 1.89
N ARG A 191 -7.96 -18.09 2.85
CA ARG A 191 -8.48 -17.83 4.19
C ARG A 191 -9.21 -16.51 4.24
N ARG A 192 -10.31 -16.46 4.96
CA ARG A 192 -10.98 -15.21 5.31
C ARG A 192 -10.28 -14.60 6.51
N ALA A 193 -9.47 -13.57 6.28
CA ALA A 193 -8.72 -12.88 7.32
C ALA A 193 -8.27 -11.50 6.83
N THR A 194 -8.16 -10.56 7.78
CA THR A 194 -7.71 -9.19 7.52
C THR A 194 -6.19 -9.11 7.67
N ASN A 195 -5.50 -9.15 6.56
CA ASN A 195 -4.08 -8.82 6.42
C ASN A 195 -3.78 -8.55 4.94
N LEU A 196 -2.61 -8.01 4.65
CA LEU A 196 -2.12 -7.74 3.29
C LEU A 196 -0.73 -8.36 3.11
N PHE A 197 -0.47 -8.88 1.90
CA PHE A 197 0.85 -9.34 1.46
C PHE A 197 1.47 -10.44 2.34
N ASP A 198 0.60 -11.26 2.94
CA ASP A 198 0.99 -12.46 3.69
C ASP A 198 1.52 -13.56 2.75
N ASN A 199 2.19 -14.56 3.31
CA ASN A 199 2.58 -15.78 2.60
C ASN A 199 1.39 -16.70 2.26
N LYS A 200 0.21 -16.37 2.76
CA LYS A 200 -1.05 -17.07 2.53
C LYS A 200 -1.99 -16.20 1.73
N SER A 201 -2.74 -16.80 0.81
CA SER A 201 -3.81 -16.11 0.11
C SER A 201 -4.96 -15.83 1.08
N LEU A 202 -5.36 -14.56 1.13
CA LEU A 202 -6.41 -14.04 2.01
C LEU A 202 -7.48 -13.35 1.19
N ALA A 203 -8.71 -13.34 1.70
CA ALA A 203 -9.82 -12.60 1.12
C ALA A 203 -10.72 -12.00 2.20
N ILE A 204 -11.22 -10.79 1.94
CA ILE A 204 -12.19 -10.11 2.82
C ILE A 204 -13.23 -9.40 1.96
N HIS A 205 -14.35 -9.02 2.59
CA HIS A 205 -15.30 -8.05 2.09
C HIS A 205 -15.00 -6.71 2.77
N PRO A 206 -14.38 -5.72 2.09
CA PRO A 206 -13.86 -4.51 2.73
C PRO A 206 -14.93 -3.72 3.48
N TYR A 207 -16.10 -3.53 2.87
CA TYR A 207 -17.18 -2.75 3.45
C TYR A 207 -17.65 -3.29 4.80
N SER A 208 -17.83 -4.61 4.94
CA SER A 208 -18.29 -5.23 6.20
C SER A 208 -17.18 -5.50 7.22
N THR A 209 -15.93 -5.16 6.93
CA THR A 209 -14.78 -5.44 7.81
C THR A 209 -13.96 -4.20 8.13
N ILE A 210 -13.37 -3.56 7.14
CA ILE A 210 -12.45 -2.43 7.32
C ILE A 210 -13.22 -1.11 7.38
N PHE A 211 -14.28 -0.99 6.57
CA PHE A 211 -15.04 0.25 6.41
C PHE A 211 -16.41 0.23 7.13
N VAL A 212 -16.53 -0.60 8.17
CA VAL A 212 -17.75 -0.61 9.01
C VAL A 212 -17.95 0.76 9.65
N GLY A 213 -19.11 1.37 9.40
CA GLY A 213 -19.46 2.70 9.92
C GLY A 213 -19.16 3.87 8.97
N PHE A 214 -18.53 3.63 7.82
CA PHE A 214 -18.51 4.62 6.76
C PHE A 214 -19.84 4.56 6.00
N THR A 215 -20.55 5.69 5.91
CA THR A 215 -21.74 5.80 5.06
C THR A 215 -21.29 5.85 3.60
N PRO A 216 -21.97 5.13 2.70
CA PRO A 216 -21.77 5.34 1.27
C PRO A 216 -22.17 6.80 0.93
N GLU A 217 -21.25 7.58 0.38
CA GLU A 217 -21.58 8.84 -0.27
C GLU A 217 -22.04 8.58 -1.71
#